data_905d43099d8e802d03f5d6349eb2f27d
#
_entry.id   905d43099d8e802d03f5d6349eb2f27d
#
_cell.length_a   1.000
_cell.length_b   1.000
_cell.length_c   1.000
_cell.angle_alpha   90.00
_cell.angle_beta   90.00
_cell.angle_gamma   90.00
#
_symmetry.space_group_name_H-M   'P 1'
#
loop_
_entity.id
_entity.type
_entity.pdbx_description
1 polymer ?
#
loop_
_entity_poly.entity_id
_entity_poly.type
_entity_poly.pdbx_seq_one_letter_code
_entity_poly.pdbx_strand_id
1 'polypeptide(L)'
;MSSNLRSAPAALRALLAVSALLPSALCAAPRLGDLQYIGSHNSYHAGFAPSEAALWKRLDPATFAVLDYRHPPLTQQLDDGVRQIELDIYADANGGRYAHPAMIDQLAKAGLPPAPPIAAPGVMQRPGFKVMHIQDLDQRSTCQPLLACLREVRAWSQRHPGHLPIFILLETKQSTVPAAFPTVQPEPFDGKALDALDAELRSVFAANDYISPDQVRGTAPTLNAAVLAQGWPALSAARGKVVFLLDQRAVGPAYLAGHSSLRGRVCFTNADPGADDAAFVERNDGSADEIATLVKAGYLVRTRTDADLEEALRNDTARRDAMLASGAQLLSTDFPDHEPAASGYVVRFPGDAVARCNPQRPQADCHGVA
;
A
#
# COMPACT_ATOMS: atom_id res chain seq x y z
N MET A 1 -63.03 -45.75 69.79
CA MET A 1 -61.62 -45.52 69.97
C MET A 1 -61.09 -44.89 68.67
N SER A 2 -60.92 -43.60 68.69
CA SER A 2 -60.67 -42.74 67.56
C SER A 2 -59.21 -42.51 67.45
N SER A 3 -58.57 -42.76 66.29
CA SER A 3 -57.17 -42.43 65.99
C SER A 3 -57.07 -41.29 64.97
N ASN A 4 -56.64 -40.16 65.45
CA ASN A 4 -56.39 -38.96 64.69
C ASN A 4 -55.09 -39.11 63.86
N LEU A 5 -55.16 -39.01 62.54
CA LEU A 5 -54.02 -38.81 61.65
C LEU A 5 -53.90 -37.33 61.33
N ARG A 6 -52.80 -36.74 61.78
CA ARG A 6 -52.43 -35.36 61.45
C ARG A 6 -51.65 -35.34 60.12
N SER A 7 -52.13 -34.63 59.15
CA SER A 7 -51.49 -34.33 57.91
C SER A 7 -50.50 -33.17 58.10
N ALA A 8 -49.24 -33.39 57.63
CA ALA A 8 -48.20 -32.35 57.57
C ALA A 8 -48.24 -31.60 56.22
N PRO A 9 -47.96 -30.28 56.21
CA PRO A 9 -47.97 -29.52 54.92
C PRO A 9 -46.68 -29.70 54.16
N ALA A 10 -46.81 -29.96 52.85
CA ALA A 10 -45.70 -30.01 51.93
C ALA A 10 -45.18 -28.58 51.63
N ALA A 11 -43.93 -28.32 51.99
CA ALA A 11 -43.23 -27.08 51.67
C ALA A 11 -42.75 -27.10 50.22
N LEU A 12 -43.37 -26.29 49.40
CA LEU A 12 -42.98 -26.05 47.99
C LEU A 12 -41.69 -25.22 47.96
N ARG A 13 -40.54 -25.79 47.63
CA ARG A 13 -39.29 -25.05 47.38
C ARG A 13 -39.30 -24.53 45.94
N ALA A 14 -39.51 -23.25 45.78
CA ALA A 14 -39.31 -22.55 44.51
C ALA A 14 -37.81 -22.42 44.24
N LEU A 15 -37.28 -23.14 43.22
CA LEU A 15 -35.96 -22.89 42.67
C LEU A 15 -36.00 -21.65 41.80
N LEU A 16 -35.43 -20.55 42.28
CA LEU A 16 -35.11 -19.39 41.48
C LEU A 16 -33.89 -19.73 40.59
N ALA A 17 -34.15 -19.98 39.30
CA ALA A 17 -33.10 -20.06 38.29
C ALA A 17 -32.59 -18.65 37.99
N VAL A 18 -31.43 -18.28 38.54
CA VAL A 18 -30.69 -17.08 38.16
C VAL A 18 -30.08 -17.33 36.83
N SER A 19 -30.68 -16.88 35.74
CA SER A 19 -30.06 -16.83 34.40
C SER A 19 -28.98 -15.77 34.45
N ALA A 20 -27.71 -16.19 34.56
CA ALA A 20 -26.55 -15.34 34.35
C ALA A 20 -26.54 -14.92 32.87
N LEU A 21 -26.99 -13.71 32.57
CA LEU A 21 -26.72 -13.04 31.31
C LEU A 21 -25.22 -12.77 31.26
N LEU A 22 -24.48 -13.65 30.57
CA LEU A 22 -23.11 -13.34 30.17
C LEU A 22 -23.16 -12.08 29.29
N PRO A 23 -22.38 -11.05 29.61
CA PRO A 23 -22.29 -9.89 28.73
C PRO A 23 -21.75 -10.37 27.38
N SER A 24 -22.56 -10.29 26.33
CA SER A 24 -22.06 -10.40 24.95
C SER A 24 -21.01 -9.33 24.82
N ALA A 25 -19.74 -9.73 24.64
CA ALA A 25 -18.70 -8.80 24.30
C ALA A 25 -19.14 -8.10 23.00
N LEU A 26 -19.56 -6.83 23.10
CA LEU A 26 -19.80 -6.02 21.91
C LEU A 26 -18.46 -5.91 21.19
N CYS A 27 -18.32 -6.63 20.07
CA CYS A 27 -17.19 -6.43 19.18
C CYS A 27 -17.17 -4.96 18.75
N ALA A 28 -16.03 -4.32 18.86
CA ALA A 28 -15.89 -2.93 18.46
C ALA A 28 -16.00 -2.81 16.93
N ALA A 29 -16.64 -1.73 16.46
CA ALA A 29 -16.69 -1.44 15.02
C ALA A 29 -15.26 -1.37 14.46
N PRO A 30 -14.99 -1.97 13.27
CA PRO A 30 -13.66 -2.10 12.75
C PRO A 30 -13.07 -0.72 12.37
N ARG A 31 -11.78 -0.60 12.58
CA ARG A 31 -10.97 0.54 12.16
C ARG A 31 -10.18 0.17 10.90
N LEU A 32 -9.66 1.16 10.20
CA LEU A 32 -8.82 0.97 9.03
C LEU A 32 -7.65 0.00 9.30
N GLY A 33 -6.98 0.10 10.46
CA GLY A 33 -5.85 -0.74 10.86
C GLY A 33 -6.22 -2.15 11.34
N ASP A 34 -7.52 -2.48 11.46
CA ASP A 34 -7.99 -3.79 11.89
C ASP A 34 -8.18 -4.77 10.72
N LEU A 35 -7.85 -4.35 9.51
CA LEU A 35 -7.94 -5.15 8.29
C LEU A 35 -6.58 -5.37 7.66
N GLN A 36 -6.48 -6.41 6.85
CA GLN A 36 -5.40 -6.63 5.90
C GLN A 36 -5.91 -6.37 4.48
N TYR A 37 -5.03 -5.80 3.65
CA TYR A 37 -5.27 -5.45 2.26
C TYR A 37 -4.13 -5.98 1.40
N ILE A 38 -4.44 -6.46 0.20
CA ILE A 38 -3.43 -6.84 -0.78
C ILE A 38 -3.08 -5.61 -1.61
N GLY A 39 -1.79 -5.44 -1.86
CA GLY A 39 -1.23 -4.40 -2.71
C GLY A 39 -0.41 -4.99 -3.83
N SER A 40 -0.34 -4.29 -4.95
CA SER A 40 0.63 -4.54 -6.00
C SER A 40 1.90 -3.72 -5.76
N HIS A 41 3.06 -4.36 -5.94
CA HIS A 41 4.36 -3.69 -5.99
C HIS A 41 4.54 -3.09 -7.38
N ASN A 42 5.10 -1.87 -7.47
CA ASN A 42 5.25 -1.18 -8.76
C ASN A 42 4.00 -1.25 -9.64
N SER A 43 2.86 -0.89 -9.09
CA SER A 43 1.52 -1.08 -9.68
C SER A 43 1.38 -0.52 -11.10
N TYR A 44 2.22 0.44 -11.46
CA TYR A 44 2.27 1.10 -12.77
C TYR A 44 3.09 0.33 -13.81
N HIS A 45 3.90 -0.67 -13.42
CA HIS A 45 4.91 -1.31 -14.27
C HIS A 45 4.28 -2.04 -15.46
N ALA A 46 4.56 -1.56 -16.67
CA ALA A 46 3.97 -2.09 -17.90
C ALA A 46 4.80 -3.21 -18.55
N GLY A 47 5.94 -3.56 -17.93
CA GLY A 47 6.91 -4.50 -18.49
C GLY A 47 7.68 -3.94 -19.69
N PHE A 48 8.54 -4.74 -20.27
CA PHE A 48 9.40 -4.35 -21.40
C PHE A 48 8.70 -4.54 -22.75
N ALA A 49 9.03 -3.67 -23.73
CA ALA A 49 8.76 -3.95 -25.11
C ALA A 49 9.66 -5.10 -25.62
N PRO A 50 9.27 -5.85 -26.67
CA PRO A 50 10.02 -7.01 -27.13
C PRO A 50 11.52 -6.74 -27.43
N SER A 51 11.83 -5.58 -28.03
CA SER A 51 13.22 -5.18 -28.31
C SER A 51 14.02 -4.83 -27.04
N GLU A 52 13.39 -4.19 -26.06
CA GLU A 52 13.97 -3.89 -24.75
C GLU A 52 14.27 -5.20 -23.99
N ALA A 53 13.29 -6.11 -23.92
CA ALA A 53 13.47 -7.43 -23.32
C ALA A 53 14.60 -8.22 -24.00
N ALA A 54 14.69 -8.17 -25.35
CA ALA A 54 15.76 -8.82 -26.08
C ALA A 54 17.13 -8.23 -25.77
N LEU A 55 17.23 -6.91 -25.58
CA LEU A 55 18.45 -6.24 -25.17
C LEU A 55 18.86 -6.59 -23.74
N TRP A 56 17.92 -6.50 -22.80
CA TRP A 56 18.15 -6.87 -21.40
C TRP A 56 18.66 -8.30 -21.23
N LYS A 57 18.04 -9.28 -21.92
CA LYS A 57 18.48 -10.69 -21.92
C LYS A 57 19.91 -10.87 -22.41
N ARG A 58 20.41 -9.96 -23.27
CA ARG A 58 21.80 -9.98 -23.74
C ARG A 58 22.78 -9.29 -22.80
N LEU A 59 22.34 -8.18 -22.16
CA LEU A 59 23.21 -7.38 -21.30
C LEU A 59 23.32 -7.96 -19.89
N ASP A 60 22.20 -8.30 -19.30
CA ASP A 60 22.12 -8.82 -17.93
C ASP A 60 20.87 -9.70 -17.78
N PRO A 61 20.97 -11.00 -18.11
CA PRO A 61 19.85 -11.92 -18.00
C PRO A 61 19.36 -12.15 -16.55
N ALA A 62 20.23 -11.95 -15.55
CA ALA A 62 19.87 -12.11 -14.15
C ALA A 62 18.98 -10.95 -13.70
N THR A 63 19.40 -9.71 -13.96
CA THR A 63 18.57 -8.52 -13.69
C THR A 63 17.28 -8.57 -14.50
N PHE A 64 17.31 -9.01 -15.78
CA PHE A 64 16.09 -9.17 -16.56
C PHE A 64 15.09 -10.09 -15.87
N ALA A 65 15.54 -11.23 -15.34
CA ALA A 65 14.65 -12.22 -14.73
C ALA A 65 13.87 -11.69 -13.52
N VAL A 66 14.45 -10.75 -12.76
CA VAL A 66 13.79 -10.12 -11.60
C VAL A 66 12.97 -8.88 -11.96
N LEU A 67 13.07 -8.41 -13.21
CA LEU A 67 12.28 -7.28 -13.73
C LEU A 67 11.19 -7.72 -14.72
N ASP A 68 11.11 -9.01 -15.09
CA ASP A 68 10.19 -9.51 -16.12
C ASP A 68 8.78 -9.80 -15.54
N TYR A 69 8.16 -8.78 -15.00
CA TYR A 69 6.75 -8.77 -14.58
C TYR A 69 6.04 -7.56 -15.15
N ARG A 70 4.74 -7.49 -15.00
CA ARG A 70 3.90 -6.37 -15.43
C ARG A 70 2.56 -6.39 -14.72
N HIS A 71 1.94 -5.24 -14.66
CA HIS A 71 0.58 -5.07 -14.14
C HIS A 71 -0.38 -4.49 -15.19
N PRO A 72 -1.67 -4.82 -15.11
CA PRO A 72 -2.72 -4.14 -15.89
C PRO A 72 -2.88 -2.68 -15.42
N PRO A 73 -3.67 -1.84 -16.13
CA PRO A 73 -3.99 -0.50 -15.67
C PRO A 73 -4.52 -0.48 -14.22
N LEU A 74 -4.26 0.62 -13.49
CA LEU A 74 -4.65 0.76 -12.08
C LEU A 74 -6.14 0.55 -11.84
N THR A 75 -7.00 0.98 -12.77
CA THR A 75 -8.44 0.75 -12.71
C THR A 75 -8.76 -0.74 -12.62
N GLN A 76 -8.13 -1.57 -13.44
CA GLN A 76 -8.37 -3.02 -13.42
C GLN A 76 -7.86 -3.65 -12.13
N GLN A 77 -6.67 -3.29 -11.65
CA GLN A 77 -6.16 -3.78 -10.38
C GLN A 77 -7.12 -3.46 -9.21
N LEU A 78 -7.71 -2.27 -9.21
CA LEU A 78 -8.72 -1.87 -8.21
C LEU A 78 -10.01 -2.67 -8.35
N ASP A 79 -10.46 -2.98 -9.58
CA ASP A 79 -11.60 -3.86 -9.85
C ASP A 79 -11.32 -5.29 -9.38
N ASP A 80 -10.08 -5.76 -9.53
CA ASP A 80 -9.59 -7.07 -9.11
C ASP A 80 -9.27 -7.16 -7.59
N GLY A 81 -9.58 -6.11 -6.81
CA GLY A 81 -9.49 -6.14 -5.36
C GLY A 81 -8.20 -5.61 -4.74
N VAL A 82 -7.23 -5.13 -5.52
CA VAL A 82 -6.04 -4.43 -5.00
C VAL A 82 -6.46 -3.17 -4.26
N ARG A 83 -5.89 -2.94 -3.07
CA ARG A 83 -6.17 -1.75 -2.25
C ARG A 83 -4.92 -0.99 -1.81
N GLN A 84 -3.72 -1.50 -2.03
CA GLN A 84 -2.50 -0.72 -1.95
C GLN A 84 -1.87 -0.65 -3.34
N ILE A 85 -1.61 0.57 -3.81
CA ILE A 85 -0.96 0.90 -5.07
C ILE A 85 0.39 1.51 -4.74
N GLU A 86 1.43 1.13 -5.47
CA GLU A 86 2.76 1.69 -5.37
C GLU A 86 3.15 2.39 -6.66
N LEU A 87 3.62 3.63 -6.54
CA LEU A 87 4.04 4.47 -7.66
C LEU A 87 5.44 5.03 -7.38
N ASP A 88 6.41 4.63 -8.20
CA ASP A 88 7.75 5.21 -8.18
C ASP A 88 7.74 6.53 -8.91
N ILE A 89 8.09 7.59 -8.23
CA ILE A 89 8.00 8.94 -8.74
C ILE A 89 9.36 9.61 -8.87
N TYR A 90 9.54 10.30 -9.98
CA TYR A 90 10.73 11.10 -10.29
C TYR A 90 10.34 12.57 -10.44
N ALA A 91 11.01 13.46 -9.71
CA ALA A 91 10.84 14.89 -9.89
C ALA A 91 11.40 15.34 -11.24
N ASP A 92 10.66 16.17 -11.94
CA ASP A 92 11.05 16.79 -13.23
C ASP A 92 10.48 18.20 -13.29
N ALA A 93 11.09 19.11 -12.49
CA ALA A 93 10.57 20.45 -12.24
C ALA A 93 10.47 21.29 -13.51
N ASN A 94 11.32 21.05 -14.48
CA ASN A 94 11.35 21.80 -15.75
C ASN A 94 10.74 21.02 -16.91
N GLY A 95 10.50 19.72 -16.76
CA GLY A 95 10.10 18.81 -17.83
C GLY A 95 11.26 18.40 -18.74
N GLY A 96 11.08 17.29 -19.46
CA GLY A 96 12.02 16.84 -20.47
C GLY A 96 13.22 16.02 -19.98
N ARG A 97 13.49 15.96 -18.66
CA ARG A 97 14.64 15.24 -18.09
C ARG A 97 14.65 13.76 -18.49
N TYR A 98 13.51 13.14 -18.56
CA TYR A 98 13.34 11.70 -18.85
C TYR A 98 12.69 11.45 -20.22
N ALA A 99 12.70 12.46 -21.12
CA ALA A 99 11.97 12.38 -22.38
C ALA A 99 12.69 11.54 -23.47
N HIS A 100 13.97 11.27 -23.28
CA HIS A 100 14.77 10.45 -24.20
C HIS A 100 15.55 9.40 -23.42
N PRO A 101 14.92 8.24 -23.10
CA PRO A 101 15.60 7.16 -22.41
C PRO A 101 16.86 6.68 -23.14
N ALA A 102 17.95 6.48 -22.40
CA ALA A 102 19.18 5.93 -22.98
C ALA A 102 18.98 4.55 -23.63
N MET A 103 17.99 3.80 -23.20
CA MET A 103 17.57 2.52 -23.81
C MET A 103 17.30 2.67 -25.32
N ILE A 104 16.76 3.79 -25.78
CA ILE A 104 16.50 4.05 -27.21
C ILE A 104 17.81 3.97 -28.01
N ASP A 105 18.85 4.66 -27.53
CA ASP A 105 20.16 4.66 -28.18
C ASP A 105 20.84 3.30 -28.11
N GLN A 106 20.64 2.57 -27.01
CA GLN A 106 21.21 1.23 -26.87
C GLN A 106 20.53 0.21 -27.81
N LEU A 107 19.24 0.30 -28.04
CA LEU A 107 18.53 -0.51 -29.03
C LEU A 107 19.09 -0.25 -30.45
N ALA A 108 19.29 1.03 -30.82
CA ALA A 108 19.85 1.40 -32.11
C ALA A 108 21.30 0.85 -32.28
N LYS A 109 22.16 1.00 -31.26
CA LYS A 109 23.54 0.46 -31.25
C LYS A 109 23.58 -1.07 -31.37
N ALA A 110 22.59 -1.75 -30.78
CA ALA A 110 22.46 -3.21 -30.82
C ALA A 110 21.83 -3.73 -32.12
N GLY A 111 21.42 -2.84 -33.05
CA GLY A 111 20.75 -3.21 -34.29
C GLY A 111 19.32 -3.80 -34.03
N LEU A 112 18.70 -3.47 -32.90
CA LEU A 112 17.36 -3.92 -32.56
C LEU A 112 16.31 -2.93 -33.08
N PRO A 113 15.09 -3.40 -33.35
CA PRO A 113 13.99 -2.51 -33.74
C PRO A 113 13.70 -1.45 -32.66
N PRO A 114 13.27 -0.25 -33.04
CA PRO A 114 12.87 0.76 -32.07
C PRO A 114 11.68 0.26 -31.23
N ALA A 115 11.71 0.56 -29.92
CA ALA A 115 10.59 0.30 -29.04
C ALA A 115 9.46 1.33 -29.24
N PRO A 116 8.20 1.01 -28.94
CA PRO A 116 7.12 1.98 -28.93
C PRO A 116 7.42 3.16 -27.97
N PRO A 117 6.84 4.35 -28.17
CA PRO A 117 6.98 5.46 -27.22
C PRO A 117 6.59 5.06 -25.80
N ILE A 118 7.29 5.61 -24.80
CA ILE A 118 7.02 5.36 -23.37
C ILE A 118 5.82 6.16 -22.82
N ALA A 119 5.38 7.18 -23.54
CA ALA A 119 4.22 8.01 -23.20
C ALA A 119 3.66 8.67 -24.46
N ALA A 120 2.48 9.25 -24.35
CA ALA A 120 1.88 10.05 -25.41
C ALA A 120 2.77 11.27 -25.74
N PRO A 121 2.73 11.77 -27.00
CA PRO A 121 3.55 12.91 -27.42
C PRO A 121 3.43 14.12 -26.49
N GLY A 122 4.58 14.69 -26.11
CA GLY A 122 4.66 15.89 -25.28
C GLY A 122 4.46 15.65 -23.77
N VAL A 123 4.08 14.45 -23.33
CA VAL A 123 3.87 14.18 -21.89
C VAL A 123 5.17 14.28 -21.10
N MET A 124 6.23 13.64 -21.59
CA MET A 124 7.53 13.63 -20.90
C MET A 124 8.27 14.97 -20.94
N GLN A 125 7.86 15.89 -21.83
CA GLN A 125 8.41 17.24 -21.93
C GLN A 125 7.78 18.24 -20.94
N ARG A 126 6.68 17.90 -20.30
CA ARG A 126 6.00 18.80 -19.35
C ARG A 126 6.61 18.70 -17.95
N PRO A 127 6.66 19.80 -17.19
CA PRO A 127 6.97 19.76 -15.76
C PRO A 127 6.04 18.84 -14.97
N GLY A 128 6.49 18.35 -13.81
CA GLY A 128 5.72 17.51 -12.91
C GLY A 128 6.39 16.15 -12.67
N PHE A 129 5.78 15.32 -11.82
CA PHE A 129 6.37 14.03 -11.48
C PHE A 129 6.11 12.99 -12.56
N LYS A 130 7.16 12.20 -12.88
CA LYS A 130 7.08 11.07 -13.82
C LYS A 130 6.97 9.76 -13.03
N VAL A 131 6.32 8.75 -13.60
CA VAL A 131 6.13 7.45 -12.98
C VAL A 131 6.86 6.39 -13.78
N MET A 132 7.92 5.82 -13.21
CA MET A 132 8.75 4.79 -13.85
C MET A 132 9.60 4.08 -12.81
N HIS A 133 10.02 2.86 -13.09
CA HIS A 133 10.82 2.06 -12.14
C HIS A 133 12.28 2.54 -12.12
N ILE A 134 12.97 2.47 -13.25
CA ILE A 134 14.38 2.88 -13.35
C ILE A 134 14.55 3.79 -14.57
N GLN A 135 14.98 5.03 -14.34
CA GLN A 135 15.23 5.99 -15.41
C GLN A 135 16.21 5.43 -16.43
N ASP A 136 15.96 5.69 -17.70
CA ASP A 136 16.74 5.23 -18.85
C ASP A 136 16.73 3.72 -19.13
N LEU A 137 16.36 2.89 -18.15
CA LEU A 137 16.49 1.44 -18.20
C LEU A 137 15.15 0.72 -18.24
N ASP A 138 14.22 1.13 -17.39
CA ASP A 138 12.91 0.52 -17.19
C ASP A 138 11.86 1.62 -16.94
N GLN A 139 11.41 2.25 -18.02
CA GLN A 139 10.59 3.47 -17.97
C GLN A 139 9.12 3.27 -18.37
N ARG A 140 8.72 2.03 -18.68
CA ARG A 140 7.35 1.80 -19.13
C ARG A 140 6.36 1.78 -17.98
N SER A 141 5.35 2.61 -18.10
CA SER A 141 4.29 2.77 -17.12
C SER A 141 2.93 2.65 -17.79
N THR A 142 1.96 2.04 -17.09
CA THR A 142 0.56 2.00 -17.53
C THR A 142 -0.11 3.37 -17.44
N CYS A 143 0.45 4.28 -16.65
CA CYS A 143 -0.03 5.66 -16.51
C CYS A 143 1.14 6.66 -16.42
N GLN A 144 1.10 7.74 -17.16
CA GLN A 144 2.12 8.80 -17.22
C GLN A 144 1.48 10.16 -17.48
N PRO A 145 1.83 11.25 -16.78
CA PRO A 145 2.68 11.37 -15.58
C PRO A 145 1.91 11.01 -14.30
N LEU A 146 2.48 11.26 -13.09
CA LEU A 146 1.82 11.00 -11.80
C LEU A 146 0.38 11.54 -11.76
N LEU A 147 0.17 12.75 -12.26
CA LEU A 147 -1.15 13.36 -12.33
C LEU A 147 -2.18 12.50 -13.10
N ALA A 148 -1.76 11.75 -14.11
CA ALA A 148 -2.66 10.85 -14.84
C ALA A 148 -2.99 9.60 -14.00
N CYS A 149 -2.00 9.01 -13.33
CA CYS A 149 -2.21 7.89 -12.40
C CYS A 149 -3.18 8.27 -11.28
N LEU A 150 -2.98 9.42 -10.65
CA LEU A 150 -3.85 9.94 -9.60
C LEU A 150 -5.28 10.17 -10.08
N ARG A 151 -5.46 10.72 -11.29
CA ARG A 151 -6.77 10.93 -11.89
C ARG A 151 -7.48 9.63 -12.24
N GLU A 152 -6.74 8.60 -12.66
CA GLU A 152 -7.29 7.27 -12.92
C GLU A 152 -7.85 6.66 -11.62
N VAL A 153 -7.07 6.66 -10.54
CA VAL A 153 -7.51 6.21 -9.22
C VAL A 153 -8.70 7.03 -8.71
N ARG A 154 -8.64 8.37 -8.85
CA ARG A 154 -9.73 9.25 -8.43
C ARG A 154 -11.03 8.98 -9.19
N ALA A 155 -10.95 8.80 -10.50
CA ALA A 155 -12.12 8.48 -11.32
C ALA A 155 -12.72 7.13 -10.93
N TRP A 156 -11.90 6.13 -10.64
CA TRP A 156 -12.36 4.85 -10.11
C TRP A 156 -13.06 5.02 -8.75
N SER A 157 -12.43 5.71 -7.81
CA SER A 157 -12.97 5.99 -6.48
C SER A 157 -14.34 6.67 -6.53
N GLN A 158 -14.53 7.64 -7.44
CA GLN A 158 -15.80 8.33 -7.64
C GLN A 158 -16.92 7.41 -8.16
N ARG A 159 -16.58 6.41 -8.96
CA ARG A 159 -17.55 5.41 -9.44
C ARG A 159 -17.89 4.36 -8.38
N HIS A 160 -17.08 4.23 -7.33
CA HIS A 160 -17.23 3.24 -6.25
C HIS A 160 -17.26 3.91 -4.87
N PRO A 161 -18.22 4.78 -4.55
CA PRO A 161 -18.15 5.70 -3.39
C PRO A 161 -18.08 5.02 -2.03
N GLY A 162 -18.40 3.72 -1.96
CA GLY A 162 -18.32 2.91 -0.73
C GLY A 162 -17.08 2.01 -0.64
N HIS A 163 -16.12 2.16 -1.55
CA HIS A 163 -14.94 1.29 -1.59
C HIS A 163 -14.16 1.29 -0.27
N LEU A 164 -13.45 0.19 0.02
CA LEU A 164 -12.46 0.13 1.10
C LEU A 164 -11.34 1.15 0.84
N PRO A 165 -10.67 1.66 1.88
CA PRO A 165 -9.59 2.62 1.70
C PRO A 165 -8.56 2.14 0.67
N ILE A 166 -8.11 3.06 -0.20
CA ILE A 166 -7.01 2.82 -1.13
C ILE A 166 -5.76 3.47 -0.55
N PHE A 167 -4.68 2.70 -0.45
CA PHE A 167 -3.39 3.20 0.00
C PHE A 167 -2.52 3.45 -1.23
N ILE A 168 -1.99 4.66 -1.37
CA ILE A 168 -1.08 5.04 -2.45
C ILE A 168 0.29 5.28 -1.84
N LEU A 169 1.18 4.32 -2.03
CA LEU A 169 2.58 4.41 -1.63
C LEU A 169 3.36 5.11 -2.75
N LEU A 170 4.10 6.14 -2.38
CA LEU A 170 4.91 6.94 -3.29
C LEU A 170 6.38 6.68 -2.97
N GLU A 171 7.07 5.96 -3.84
CA GLU A 171 8.51 5.78 -3.77
C GLU A 171 9.22 6.94 -4.46
N THR A 172 9.97 7.76 -3.71
CA THR A 172 10.68 8.92 -4.24
C THR A 172 12.04 8.54 -4.78
N LYS A 173 12.17 8.44 -6.09
CA LYS A 173 13.41 8.01 -6.77
C LYS A 173 14.33 9.22 -6.99
N GLN A 174 15.50 9.21 -6.35
CA GLN A 174 16.47 10.31 -6.44
C GLN A 174 17.92 9.85 -6.62
N SER A 175 18.14 8.57 -6.89
CA SER A 175 19.44 7.97 -7.10
C SER A 175 19.51 7.26 -8.44
N THR A 176 20.71 7.19 -9.02
CA THR A 176 20.99 6.32 -10.16
C THR A 176 21.24 4.90 -9.66
N VAL A 177 20.92 3.92 -10.52
CA VAL A 177 21.36 2.54 -10.33
C VAL A 177 22.62 2.25 -11.20
N PRO A 178 23.45 1.28 -10.82
CA PRO A 178 24.55 0.82 -11.67
C PRO A 178 24.00 0.38 -13.04
N ALA A 179 24.62 0.86 -14.12
CA ALA A 179 24.26 0.53 -15.49
C ALA A 179 25.49 0.40 -16.37
N ALA A 180 25.35 -0.37 -17.46
CA ALA A 180 26.43 -0.55 -18.45
C ALA A 180 26.68 0.71 -19.31
N PHE A 181 25.85 1.73 -19.17
CA PHE A 181 25.92 2.99 -19.90
C PHE A 181 25.45 4.17 -19.01
N PRO A 182 25.85 5.41 -19.33
CA PRO A 182 25.42 6.57 -18.57
C PRO A 182 23.90 6.71 -18.54
N THR A 183 23.36 6.99 -17.35
CA THR A 183 21.95 7.29 -17.12
C THR A 183 21.76 8.71 -16.60
N VAL A 184 20.58 9.26 -16.78
CA VAL A 184 20.20 10.60 -16.28
C VAL A 184 20.21 10.59 -14.75
N GLN A 185 20.85 11.61 -14.14
CA GLN A 185 20.78 11.82 -12.70
C GLN A 185 19.38 12.35 -12.33
N PRO A 186 18.63 11.67 -11.46
CA PRO A 186 17.34 12.17 -10.97
C PRO A 186 17.47 13.49 -10.18
N GLU A 187 16.40 14.28 -10.19
CA GLU A 187 16.28 15.44 -9.32
C GLU A 187 16.08 14.99 -7.86
N PRO A 188 16.67 15.69 -6.87
CA PRO A 188 16.45 15.37 -5.48
C PRO A 188 15.02 15.74 -5.04
N PHE A 189 14.49 15.00 -4.08
CA PHE A 189 13.27 15.37 -3.35
C PHE A 189 13.60 16.28 -2.16
N ASP A 190 13.93 17.53 -2.46
CA ASP A 190 14.09 18.57 -1.45
C ASP A 190 12.73 19.09 -0.94
N GLY A 191 12.74 20.03 0.01
CA GLY A 191 11.52 20.60 0.56
C GLY A 191 10.59 21.20 -0.51
N LYS A 192 11.15 21.83 -1.55
CA LYS A 192 10.38 22.42 -2.65
C LYS A 192 9.71 21.35 -3.51
N ALA A 193 10.41 20.26 -3.83
CA ALA A 193 9.85 19.13 -4.57
C ALA A 193 8.74 18.44 -3.76
N LEU A 194 8.93 18.28 -2.44
CA LEU A 194 7.94 17.68 -1.55
C LEU A 194 6.70 18.56 -1.36
N ASP A 195 6.86 19.89 -1.31
CA ASP A 195 5.73 20.82 -1.31
C ASP A 195 4.95 20.78 -2.65
N ALA A 196 5.68 20.65 -3.76
CA ALA A 196 5.05 20.49 -5.09
C ALA A 196 4.31 19.14 -5.19
N LEU A 197 4.83 18.07 -4.59
CA LEU A 197 4.14 16.78 -4.51
C LEU A 197 2.82 16.92 -3.75
N ASP A 198 2.83 17.50 -2.55
CA ASP A 198 1.62 17.75 -1.77
C ASP A 198 0.59 18.59 -2.57
N ALA A 199 1.06 19.59 -3.33
CA ALA A 199 0.20 20.41 -4.18
C ALA A 199 -0.41 19.61 -5.33
N GLU A 200 0.36 18.71 -5.98
CA GLU A 200 -0.15 17.86 -7.07
C GLU A 200 -1.21 16.88 -6.53
N LEU A 201 -0.97 16.24 -5.35
CA LEU A 201 -1.94 15.36 -4.70
C LEU A 201 -3.25 16.11 -4.40
N ARG A 202 -3.18 17.31 -3.82
CA ARG A 202 -4.35 18.16 -3.52
C ARG A 202 -5.06 18.66 -4.77
N SER A 203 -4.39 18.74 -5.90
CA SER A 203 -5.02 19.15 -7.18
C SER A 203 -6.01 18.11 -7.70
N VAL A 204 -5.88 16.84 -7.27
CA VAL A 204 -6.73 15.73 -7.69
C VAL A 204 -7.70 15.31 -6.60
N PHE A 205 -7.27 15.30 -5.34
CA PHE A 205 -8.04 14.83 -4.19
C PHE A 205 -8.35 16.01 -3.25
N ALA A 206 -9.64 16.33 -3.11
CA ALA A 206 -10.07 17.33 -2.13
C ALA A 206 -9.84 16.81 -0.69
N ALA A 207 -9.84 17.68 0.30
CA ALA A 207 -9.53 17.35 1.70
C ALA A 207 -10.42 16.24 2.29
N ASN A 208 -11.62 16.04 1.75
CA ASN A 208 -12.53 14.97 2.18
C ASN A 208 -12.30 13.64 1.44
N ASP A 209 -11.48 13.62 0.40
CA ASP A 209 -11.24 12.44 -0.43
C ASP A 209 -10.06 11.60 0.07
N TYR A 210 -9.30 12.09 1.05
CA TYR A 210 -8.18 11.37 1.64
C TYR A 210 -8.16 11.49 3.16
N ILE A 211 -7.43 10.59 3.81
CA ILE A 211 -7.16 10.62 5.25
C ILE A 211 -5.78 11.24 5.44
N SER A 212 -5.74 12.42 6.07
CA SER A 212 -4.49 13.14 6.34
C SER A 212 -3.89 12.80 7.71
N PRO A 213 -2.58 13.06 7.92
CA PRO A 213 -1.97 12.98 9.24
C PRO A 213 -2.69 13.84 10.29
N ASP A 214 -3.19 15.02 9.93
CA ASP A 214 -3.94 15.91 10.83
C ASP A 214 -5.25 15.27 11.32
N GLN A 215 -5.97 14.58 10.43
CA GLN A 215 -7.21 13.88 10.79
C GLN A 215 -6.95 12.70 11.73
N VAL A 216 -5.84 11.98 11.55
CA VAL A 216 -5.45 10.86 12.42
C VAL A 216 -4.92 11.37 13.76
N ARG A 217 -4.11 12.43 13.77
CA ARG A 217 -3.57 13.04 14.99
C ARG A 217 -4.68 13.63 15.85
N GLY A 218 -5.69 14.29 15.24
CA GLY A 218 -6.72 14.98 15.98
C GLY A 218 -6.16 15.98 16.97
N THR A 219 -6.57 15.88 18.23
CA THR A 219 -6.12 16.74 19.33
C THR A 219 -4.88 16.21 20.08
N ALA A 220 -4.36 15.04 19.70
CA ALA A 220 -3.18 14.45 20.35
C ALA A 220 -1.92 15.33 20.12
N PRO A 221 -0.95 15.31 21.04
CA PRO A 221 0.27 16.12 20.93
C PRO A 221 1.09 15.75 19.69
N THR A 222 1.18 14.43 19.37
CA THR A 222 1.88 13.91 18.20
C THR A 222 1.02 12.89 17.47
N LEU A 223 1.36 12.64 16.20
CA LEU A 223 0.71 11.60 15.40
C LEU A 223 0.94 10.20 16.01
N ASN A 224 2.16 9.95 16.47
CA ASN A 224 2.50 8.70 17.15
C ASN A 224 1.65 8.48 18.41
N ALA A 225 1.50 9.51 19.26
CA ALA A 225 0.65 9.40 20.44
C ALA A 225 -0.81 9.08 20.09
N ALA A 226 -1.32 9.64 18.99
CA ALA A 226 -2.67 9.37 18.52
C ALA A 226 -2.87 7.90 18.10
N VAL A 227 -1.99 7.36 17.25
CA VAL A 227 -2.14 5.99 16.74
C VAL A 227 -1.95 4.95 17.84
N LEU A 228 -1.04 5.18 18.79
CA LEU A 228 -0.84 4.28 19.93
C LEU A 228 -2.02 4.28 20.91
N ALA A 229 -2.64 5.44 21.16
CA ALA A 229 -3.74 5.56 22.12
C ALA A 229 -5.12 5.29 21.52
N GLN A 230 -5.36 5.71 20.29
CA GLN A 230 -6.70 5.73 19.66
C GLN A 230 -6.78 4.83 18.41
N GLY A 231 -5.63 4.45 17.84
CA GLY A 231 -5.56 3.74 16.56
C GLY A 231 -5.97 4.59 15.36
N TRP A 232 -6.14 3.95 14.23
CA TRP A 232 -6.57 4.56 12.96
C TRP A 232 -8.08 4.88 12.99
N PRO A 233 -8.58 5.73 12.07
CA PRO A 233 -10.00 6.06 11.98
C PRO A 233 -10.90 4.84 11.82
N ALA A 234 -12.17 4.97 12.25
CA ALA A 234 -13.17 3.95 12.00
C ALA A 234 -13.29 3.67 10.50
N LEU A 235 -13.48 2.40 10.13
CA LEU A 235 -13.57 1.98 8.73
C LEU A 235 -14.71 2.71 8.00
N SER A 236 -15.83 2.94 8.67
CA SER A 236 -16.97 3.70 8.14
C SER A 236 -16.60 5.14 7.73
N ALA A 237 -15.66 5.78 8.44
CA ALA A 237 -15.15 7.10 8.11
C ALA A 237 -14.02 7.07 7.05
N ALA A 238 -13.43 5.90 6.81
CA ALA A 238 -12.34 5.69 5.87
C ALA A 238 -12.81 5.21 4.49
N ARG A 239 -14.01 4.64 4.38
CA ARG A 239 -14.58 4.22 3.09
C ARG A 239 -14.67 5.38 2.11
N GLY A 240 -14.40 5.10 0.82
CA GLY A 240 -14.41 6.09 -0.26
C GLY A 240 -13.21 7.04 -0.26
N LYS A 241 -12.20 6.80 0.59
CA LYS A 241 -11.02 7.67 0.73
C LYS A 241 -9.74 6.97 0.33
N VAL A 242 -8.71 7.79 0.07
CA VAL A 242 -7.33 7.34 -0.13
C VAL A 242 -6.47 7.71 1.07
N VAL A 243 -5.34 7.01 1.22
CA VAL A 243 -4.28 7.30 2.20
C VAL A 243 -2.97 7.39 1.43
N PHE A 244 -2.25 8.50 1.53
CA PHE A 244 -0.97 8.68 0.87
C PHE A 244 0.17 8.34 1.82
N LEU A 245 1.12 7.53 1.36
CA LEU A 245 2.27 7.06 2.11
C LEU A 245 3.55 7.42 1.36
N LEU A 246 4.60 7.82 2.06
CA LEU A 246 5.96 7.97 1.51
C LEU A 246 6.78 6.75 1.91
N ASP A 247 7.37 6.09 0.93
CA ASP A 247 8.21 4.92 1.13
C ASP A 247 9.57 5.31 1.72
N GLN A 248 10.27 6.23 1.07
CA GLN A 248 11.67 6.55 1.36
C GLN A 248 11.84 7.30 2.69
N ARG A 249 12.48 6.66 3.69
CA ARG A 249 12.84 7.32 4.97
C ARG A 249 13.74 8.54 4.78
N ALA A 250 14.60 8.50 3.76
CA ALA A 250 15.56 9.56 3.50
C ALA A 250 14.93 10.92 3.25
N VAL A 251 13.69 10.98 2.76
CA VAL A 251 12.96 12.25 2.54
C VAL A 251 12.23 12.74 3.79
N GLY A 252 12.07 11.91 4.81
CA GLY A 252 11.35 12.24 6.05
C GLY A 252 11.81 13.56 6.69
N PRO A 253 13.10 13.77 6.93
CA PRO A 253 13.58 15.03 7.53
C PRO A 253 13.21 16.27 6.72
N ALA A 254 13.30 16.23 5.38
CA ALA A 254 12.91 17.33 4.52
C ALA A 254 11.38 17.55 4.52
N TYR A 255 10.60 16.46 4.56
CA TYR A 255 9.14 16.52 4.61
C TYR A 255 8.61 17.05 5.93
N LEU A 256 9.31 16.80 7.05
CA LEU A 256 8.98 17.28 8.39
C LEU A 256 9.44 18.72 8.66
N ALA A 257 10.32 19.29 7.83
CA ALA A 257 10.85 20.64 8.06
C ALA A 257 9.72 21.67 8.08
N GLY A 258 9.50 22.31 9.24
CA GLY A 258 8.38 23.24 9.47
C GLY A 258 7.02 22.56 9.72
N HIS A 259 6.94 21.24 9.71
CA HIS A 259 5.71 20.45 9.81
C HIS A 259 5.79 19.38 10.90
N SER A 260 6.09 19.79 12.13
CA SER A 260 6.24 18.84 13.24
C SER A 260 5.05 17.88 13.32
N SER A 261 5.33 16.58 13.44
CA SER A 261 4.30 15.53 13.46
C SER A 261 3.36 15.58 12.24
N LEU A 262 3.90 15.92 11.06
CA LEU A 262 3.22 16.04 9.76
C LEU A 262 2.05 17.03 9.72
N ARG A 263 2.08 18.09 10.56
CA ARG A 263 1.03 19.13 10.53
C ARG A 263 0.94 19.79 9.16
N GLY A 264 -0.26 19.76 8.56
CA GLY A 264 -0.54 20.36 7.25
C GLY A 264 0.00 19.55 6.06
N ARG A 265 0.62 18.38 6.26
CA ARG A 265 1.09 17.49 5.21
C ARG A 265 -0.03 16.56 4.71
N VAL A 266 0.16 15.98 3.52
CA VAL A 266 -0.79 15.04 2.90
C VAL A 266 -0.40 13.60 3.19
N CYS A 267 0.89 13.28 3.09
CA CYS A 267 1.39 11.92 3.21
C CYS A 267 1.81 11.57 4.63
N PHE A 268 1.70 10.28 4.96
CA PHE A 268 2.35 9.67 6.11
C PHE A 268 3.76 9.24 5.73
N THR A 269 4.74 9.50 6.57
CA THR A 269 6.13 9.09 6.40
C THR A 269 6.35 7.64 6.84
N ASN A 270 7.24 6.92 6.16
CA ASN A 270 7.84 5.69 6.68
C ASN A 270 8.80 6.08 7.82
N ALA A 271 8.28 6.13 9.05
CA ALA A 271 8.99 6.64 10.21
C ALA A 271 9.51 5.52 11.11
N ASP A 272 10.50 5.84 11.95
CA ASP A 272 10.93 4.94 13.00
C ASP A 272 9.86 4.86 14.10
N PRO A 273 9.52 3.67 14.60
CA PRO A 273 8.57 3.51 15.68
C PRO A 273 8.95 4.37 16.90
N GLY A 274 8.00 5.14 17.41
CA GLY A 274 8.20 6.06 18.51
C GLY A 274 8.58 7.51 18.11
N ALA A 275 8.93 7.76 16.84
CA ALA A 275 9.11 9.13 16.35
C ALA A 275 7.75 9.88 16.35
N ASP A 276 7.75 11.18 16.52
CA ASP A 276 6.53 12.01 16.63
C ASP A 276 5.57 11.89 15.43
N ASP A 277 6.12 11.60 14.25
CA ASP A 277 5.39 11.39 13.00
C ASP A 277 5.05 9.92 12.71
N ALA A 278 5.47 8.98 13.58
CA ALA A 278 5.29 7.55 13.34
C ALA A 278 3.82 7.13 13.44
N ALA A 279 3.26 6.77 12.31
CA ALA A 279 1.95 6.11 12.17
C ALA A 279 2.04 4.96 11.17
N PHE A 280 2.80 5.15 10.09
CA PHE A 280 3.11 4.18 9.05
C PHE A 280 4.55 3.71 9.17
N VAL A 281 4.77 2.41 9.00
CA VAL A 281 6.08 1.77 9.09
C VAL A 281 6.19 0.71 7.98
N GLU A 282 7.24 0.77 7.22
CA GLU A 282 7.56 -0.26 6.23
C GLU A 282 8.60 -1.24 6.79
N ARG A 283 8.34 -2.54 6.59
CA ARG A 283 9.18 -3.67 7.03
C ARG A 283 9.22 -4.74 5.95
N ASN A 284 9.86 -4.44 4.83
CA ASN A 284 9.97 -5.39 3.70
C ASN A 284 10.77 -6.63 4.08
N ASP A 285 11.85 -6.46 4.85
CA ASP A 285 12.73 -7.54 5.32
C ASP A 285 12.47 -7.94 6.78
N GLY A 286 11.40 -7.42 7.40
CA GLY A 286 11.07 -7.67 8.80
C GLY A 286 10.62 -9.11 9.05
N SER A 287 10.88 -9.62 10.24
CA SER A 287 10.32 -10.89 10.69
C SER A 287 8.82 -10.77 10.99
N ALA A 288 8.09 -11.90 10.89
CA ALA A 288 6.67 -11.92 11.23
C ALA A 288 6.39 -11.44 12.67
N ASP A 289 7.26 -11.75 13.61
CA ASP A 289 7.12 -11.37 15.02
C ASP A 289 7.36 -9.87 15.25
N GLU A 290 8.35 -9.28 14.57
CA GLU A 290 8.57 -7.83 14.59
C GLU A 290 7.35 -7.10 14.05
N ILE A 291 6.86 -7.52 12.89
CA ILE A 291 5.67 -6.95 12.26
C ILE A 291 4.45 -7.07 13.18
N ALA A 292 4.21 -8.26 13.74
CA ALA A 292 3.11 -8.48 14.68
C ALA A 292 3.18 -7.55 15.91
N THR A 293 4.38 -7.27 16.40
CA THR A 293 4.61 -6.34 17.51
C THR A 293 4.22 -4.92 17.15
N LEU A 294 4.62 -4.45 15.97
CA LEU A 294 4.27 -3.12 15.47
C LEU A 294 2.76 -2.97 15.21
N VAL A 295 2.14 -4.00 14.63
CA VAL A 295 0.68 -4.03 14.39
C VAL A 295 -0.09 -3.97 15.71
N LYS A 296 0.30 -4.75 16.71
CA LYS A 296 -0.33 -4.74 18.05
C LYS A 296 -0.16 -3.38 18.74
N ALA A 297 0.96 -2.70 18.52
CA ALA A 297 1.19 -1.35 19.03
C ALA A 297 0.26 -0.29 18.39
N GLY A 298 -0.27 -0.54 17.19
CA GLY A 298 -1.21 0.36 16.51
C GLY A 298 -0.70 0.98 15.22
N TYR A 299 0.53 0.67 14.80
CA TYR A 299 1.08 1.16 13.54
C TYR A 299 0.39 0.50 12.34
N LEU A 300 0.29 1.24 11.24
CA LEU A 300 0.01 0.70 9.92
C LEU A 300 1.31 0.16 9.35
N VAL A 301 1.37 -1.12 9.07
CA VAL A 301 2.60 -1.78 8.60
C VAL A 301 2.41 -2.29 7.18
N ARG A 302 3.38 -1.95 6.31
CA ARG A 302 3.54 -2.53 4.97
C ARG A 302 4.69 -3.53 4.98
N THR A 303 4.52 -4.65 4.26
CA THR A 303 5.58 -5.63 4.01
C THR A 303 5.46 -6.22 2.61
N ARG A 304 6.54 -6.86 2.12
CA ARG A 304 6.57 -7.66 0.89
C ARG A 304 6.28 -9.12 1.20
N THR A 305 5.42 -9.75 0.40
CA THR A 305 5.11 -11.18 0.48
C THR A 305 5.98 -12.04 -0.42
N ASP A 306 6.65 -11.41 -1.35
CA ASP A 306 7.65 -11.92 -2.27
C ASP A 306 8.77 -10.89 -2.41
N ALA A 307 9.98 -11.30 -2.76
CA ALA A 307 11.12 -10.43 -3.00
C ALA A 307 11.84 -10.86 -4.26
N ASP A 308 12.22 -9.90 -5.11
CA ASP A 308 12.99 -10.11 -6.34
C ASP A 308 12.50 -11.28 -7.22
N LEU A 309 11.20 -11.56 -7.21
CA LEU A 309 10.50 -12.65 -7.88
C LEU A 309 10.98 -14.07 -7.51
N GLU A 310 11.96 -14.25 -6.64
CA GLU A 310 12.54 -15.57 -6.36
C GLU A 310 11.53 -16.58 -5.83
N GLU A 311 10.70 -16.18 -4.85
CA GLU A 311 9.66 -17.02 -4.29
C GLU A 311 8.61 -17.37 -5.35
N ALA A 312 8.23 -16.38 -6.16
CA ALA A 312 7.23 -16.57 -7.20
C ALA A 312 7.73 -17.51 -8.30
N LEU A 313 8.99 -17.38 -8.75
CA LEU A 313 9.57 -18.26 -9.76
C LEU A 313 9.58 -19.75 -9.33
N ARG A 314 9.75 -20.02 -8.03
CA ARG A 314 9.77 -21.38 -7.46
C ARG A 314 8.44 -21.85 -6.90
N ASN A 315 7.42 -20.99 -6.91
CA ASN A 315 6.16 -21.18 -6.17
C ASN A 315 6.39 -21.48 -4.68
N ASP A 316 7.37 -20.82 -4.07
CA ASP A 316 7.64 -20.91 -2.64
C ASP A 316 6.71 -19.95 -1.88
N THR A 317 5.83 -20.50 -1.09
CA THR A 317 4.80 -19.74 -0.38
C THR A 317 5.15 -19.44 1.08
N ALA A 318 6.30 -19.89 1.57
CA ALA A 318 6.64 -19.80 2.99
C ALA A 318 6.67 -18.35 3.49
N ARG A 319 7.34 -17.44 2.75
CA ARG A 319 7.36 -16.01 3.07
C ARG A 319 5.96 -15.40 3.00
N ARG A 320 5.22 -15.65 1.92
CA ARG A 320 3.84 -15.17 1.76
C ARG A 320 2.99 -15.53 2.98
N ASP A 321 2.99 -16.80 3.37
CA ASP A 321 2.14 -17.31 4.44
C ASP A 321 2.56 -16.73 5.80
N ALA A 322 3.86 -16.56 6.05
CA ALA A 322 4.39 -15.88 7.23
C ALA A 322 3.96 -14.40 7.28
N MET A 323 4.06 -13.67 6.17
CA MET A 323 3.66 -12.25 6.12
C MET A 323 2.13 -12.07 6.25
N LEU A 324 1.35 -12.96 5.65
CA LEU A 324 -0.11 -13.02 5.87
C LEU A 324 -0.47 -13.24 7.35
N ALA A 325 0.28 -14.09 8.05
CA ALA A 325 0.05 -14.38 9.48
C ALA A 325 0.58 -13.27 10.40
N SER A 326 1.57 -12.49 9.98
CA SER A 326 2.19 -11.40 10.77
C SER A 326 1.20 -10.30 11.17
N GLY A 327 0.14 -10.13 10.38
CA GLY A 327 -0.85 -9.08 10.57
C GLY A 327 -0.47 -7.74 9.94
N ALA A 328 0.60 -7.65 9.12
CA ALA A 328 0.83 -6.47 8.31
C ALA A 328 -0.46 -6.09 7.58
N GLN A 329 -0.84 -4.82 7.65
CA GLN A 329 -2.08 -4.37 7.03
C GLN A 329 -1.95 -4.29 5.51
N LEU A 330 -0.78 -3.90 5.00
CA LEU A 330 -0.50 -3.77 3.57
C LEU A 330 0.48 -4.87 3.14
N LEU A 331 -0.02 -5.79 2.34
CA LEU A 331 0.69 -6.98 1.86
C LEU A 331 0.99 -6.79 0.38
N SER A 332 2.19 -6.28 0.07
CA SER A 332 2.61 -5.95 -1.29
C SER A 332 3.22 -7.16 -2.00
N THR A 333 2.89 -7.33 -3.28
CA THR A 333 3.31 -8.45 -4.12
C THR A 333 3.43 -8.05 -5.59
N ASP A 334 4.24 -8.75 -6.35
CA ASP A 334 4.24 -8.65 -7.82
C ASP A 334 3.13 -9.52 -8.46
N PHE A 335 2.44 -10.36 -7.65
CA PHE A 335 1.44 -11.33 -8.12
C PHE A 335 0.17 -11.29 -7.26
N PRO A 336 -0.60 -10.18 -7.29
CA PRO A 336 -1.88 -10.10 -6.60
C PRO A 336 -2.92 -11.03 -7.25
N ASP A 337 -4.10 -11.15 -6.65
CA ASP A 337 -5.19 -11.94 -7.23
C ASP A 337 -5.48 -11.50 -8.67
N HIS A 338 -5.82 -12.45 -9.52
CA HIS A 338 -5.98 -12.31 -10.98
C HIS A 338 -4.67 -12.10 -11.78
N GLU A 339 -3.52 -11.98 -11.14
CA GLU A 339 -2.20 -11.85 -11.77
C GLU A 339 -1.22 -12.95 -11.31
N PRO A 340 -1.54 -14.24 -11.46
CA PRO A 340 -0.66 -15.31 -10.99
C PRO A 340 0.64 -15.38 -11.79
N ALA A 341 1.74 -15.67 -11.12
CA ALA A 341 3.00 -16.03 -11.79
C ALA A 341 2.84 -17.28 -12.64
N ALA A 342 3.72 -17.48 -13.61
CA ALA A 342 3.75 -18.69 -14.45
C ALA A 342 3.91 -19.99 -13.65
N SER A 343 4.51 -19.94 -12.47
CA SER A 343 4.62 -21.04 -11.51
C SER A 343 3.32 -21.39 -10.79
N GLY A 344 2.31 -20.52 -10.86
CA GLY A 344 1.08 -20.58 -10.08
C GLY A 344 1.13 -19.83 -8.74
N TYR A 345 2.25 -19.15 -8.41
CA TYR A 345 2.31 -18.30 -7.22
C TYR A 345 1.34 -17.13 -7.35
N VAL A 346 0.60 -16.86 -6.27
CA VAL A 346 -0.35 -15.76 -6.19
C VAL A 346 -0.58 -15.38 -4.72
N VAL A 347 -0.83 -14.09 -4.46
CA VAL A 347 -1.20 -13.58 -3.14
C VAL A 347 -2.65 -13.15 -3.16
N ARG A 348 -3.50 -13.85 -2.42
CA ARG A 348 -4.93 -13.57 -2.31
C ARG A 348 -5.50 -13.97 -0.96
N PHE A 349 -6.66 -13.43 -0.63
CA PHE A 349 -7.45 -13.90 0.50
C PHE A 349 -8.43 -15.02 0.08
N PRO A 350 -8.85 -15.87 1.01
CA PRO A 350 -9.87 -16.88 0.71
C PRO A 350 -11.19 -16.24 0.26
N GLY A 351 -11.86 -16.85 -0.74
CA GLY A 351 -13.19 -16.45 -1.21
C GLY A 351 -13.22 -15.11 -1.94
N ASP A 352 -12.14 -14.76 -2.63
CA ASP A 352 -11.99 -13.52 -3.43
C ASP A 352 -12.29 -12.24 -2.63
N ALA A 353 -12.00 -12.28 -1.32
CA ALA A 353 -12.22 -11.16 -0.42
C ALA A 353 -11.21 -10.03 -0.70
N VAL A 354 -11.70 -8.79 -0.85
CA VAL A 354 -10.88 -7.59 -1.07
C VAL A 354 -10.06 -7.22 0.16
N ALA A 355 -10.53 -7.59 1.35
CA ALA A 355 -9.83 -7.43 2.62
C ALA A 355 -10.26 -8.53 3.59
N ARG A 356 -9.47 -8.75 4.63
CA ARG A 356 -9.84 -9.66 5.71
C ARG A 356 -9.54 -9.06 7.08
N CYS A 357 -10.16 -9.62 8.13
CA CYS A 357 -9.79 -9.29 9.50
C CYS A 357 -8.31 -9.54 9.75
N ASN A 358 -7.68 -8.61 10.44
CA ASN A 358 -6.28 -8.73 10.83
C ASN A 358 -6.11 -9.79 11.93
N PRO A 359 -5.32 -10.86 11.73
CA PRO A 359 -5.17 -11.93 12.69
C PRO A 359 -4.53 -11.48 14.01
N GLN A 360 -3.82 -10.34 14.03
CA GLN A 360 -3.22 -9.76 15.22
C GLN A 360 -4.17 -8.78 15.96
N ARG A 361 -5.39 -8.55 15.43
CA ARG A 361 -6.40 -7.63 15.97
C ARG A 361 -7.77 -8.32 16.12
N PRO A 362 -7.87 -9.44 16.87
CA PRO A 362 -9.06 -10.30 16.86
C PRO A 362 -10.30 -9.70 17.54
N GLN A 363 -10.18 -8.51 18.16
CA GLN A 363 -11.28 -7.86 18.88
C GLN A 363 -12.20 -7.03 17.96
N ALA A 364 -11.83 -6.80 16.71
CA ALA A 364 -12.64 -6.08 15.75
C ALA A 364 -13.67 -7.02 15.09
N ASP A 365 -14.90 -6.56 14.99
CA ASP A 365 -15.92 -7.25 14.18
C ASP A 365 -15.81 -6.81 12.74
N CYS A 366 -15.14 -7.61 11.93
CA CYS A 366 -14.99 -7.36 10.50
C CYS A 366 -15.93 -8.26 9.66
N HIS A 367 -16.92 -8.92 10.24
CA HIS A 367 -17.88 -9.71 9.46
C HIS A 367 -18.65 -8.80 8.49
N GLY A 368 -18.63 -9.17 7.19
CA GLY A 368 -19.30 -8.40 6.13
C GLY A 368 -18.57 -7.12 5.70
N VAL A 369 -17.27 -7.01 5.96
CA VAL A 369 -16.45 -5.86 5.53
C VAL A 369 -16.08 -5.93 4.04
N ALA A 370 -16.07 -7.11 3.42
CA ALA A 370 -15.74 -7.32 2.01
C ALA A 370 -16.84 -6.83 1.06
#